data_208637d6736f54dbb2c2da047adc4469
#
_entry.id   208637d6736f54dbb2c2da047adc4469
#
_cell.length_a   1.000
_cell.length_b   1.000
_cell.length_c   1.000
_cell.angle_alpha   90.00
_cell.angle_beta   90.00
_cell.angle_gamma   90.00
#
_symmetry.space_group_name_H-M   'P 1'
#
loop_
_entity.id
_entity.type
_entity.pdbx_description
1 polymer ?
#
loop_
_entity_poly.entity_id
_entity_poly.type
_entity_poly.pdbx_seq_one_letter_code
_entity_poly.pdbx_strand_id
1 'polypeptide(L)'
;MKGNAFKSISSGKVLMFLNFIVLGLILMVLVTAVIKWSQMNSRVKELPPQAQTQISQALTNVSENSDLKDFKQQVQDQVTQMSEGVLTEFLQKIENFMNTLSMKIKMLPEPACQKPQCPQHWIYFNESCYLFSTKRNTWTSSKMYCSLQQSYLVSINTAHEQHFVTVESDSKEYWIGLADHKIENNWQWEDGTDYETNQKFWSEGEPNDAGNQEDCAHMNVYGLWNDNVCSSKFFFICEKRTKPDNLPDGHHNNTDNTL
;
A
#
# COMPACT_ATOMS: atom_id res chain seq x y z
N MET A 1 9.99 -31.38 15.05
CA MET A 1 9.08 -31.29 13.89
C MET A 1 9.02 -29.82 13.48
N LYS A 2 9.58 -29.46 12.31
CA LYS A 2 9.61 -28.05 11.84
C LYS A 2 8.29 -27.75 11.13
N GLY A 3 7.45 -26.92 11.73
CA GLY A 3 6.22 -26.41 11.11
C GLY A 3 6.57 -25.33 10.09
N ASN A 4 6.25 -25.59 8.81
CA ASN A 4 6.35 -24.61 7.74
C ASN A 4 5.24 -23.56 7.92
N ALA A 5 5.61 -22.34 8.25
CA ALA A 5 4.72 -21.18 8.22
C ALA A 5 4.40 -20.84 6.75
N PHE A 6 3.21 -21.20 6.30
CA PHE A 6 2.65 -20.72 5.03
C PHE A 6 2.32 -19.22 5.18
N LYS A 7 3.19 -18.35 4.63
CA LYS A 7 2.86 -16.92 4.50
C LYS A 7 1.69 -16.78 3.54
N SER A 8 0.54 -16.38 4.03
CA SER A 8 -0.62 -15.98 3.23
C SER A 8 -0.22 -14.77 2.36
N ILE A 9 -0.07 -15.00 1.06
CA ILE A 9 0.13 -13.93 0.09
C ILE A 9 -1.23 -13.27 -0.12
N SER A 10 -1.36 -11.99 0.20
CA SER A 10 -2.56 -11.20 -0.03
C SER A 10 -3.03 -11.32 -1.48
N SER A 11 -4.30 -11.69 -1.70
CA SER A 11 -4.94 -11.89 -3.02
C SER A 11 -4.72 -10.71 -3.98
N GLY A 12 -4.67 -9.48 -3.48
CA GLY A 12 -4.39 -8.28 -4.28
C GLY A 12 -2.97 -8.24 -4.87
N LYS A 13 -1.97 -8.76 -4.15
CA LYS A 13 -0.59 -8.82 -4.67
C LYS A 13 -0.44 -9.85 -5.79
N VAL A 14 -1.15 -10.98 -5.70
CA VAL A 14 -1.15 -12.00 -6.75
C VAL A 14 -1.80 -11.46 -8.02
N LEU A 15 -2.92 -10.75 -7.90
CA LEU A 15 -3.62 -10.14 -9.05
C LEU A 15 -2.77 -9.06 -9.73
N MET A 16 -2.09 -8.21 -8.96
CA MET A 16 -1.13 -7.24 -9.50
C MET A 16 0.02 -7.93 -10.24
N PHE A 17 0.61 -8.98 -9.68
CA PHE A 17 1.69 -9.74 -10.32
C PHE A 17 1.24 -10.36 -11.64
N LEU A 18 0.05 -10.94 -11.70
CA LEU A 18 -0.53 -11.51 -12.92
C LEU A 18 -0.74 -10.44 -14.00
N ASN A 19 -1.25 -9.25 -13.63
CA ASN A 19 -1.39 -8.14 -14.56
C ASN A 19 -0.04 -7.66 -15.12
N PHE A 20 1.01 -7.59 -14.31
CA PHE A 20 2.36 -7.24 -14.81
C PHE A 20 2.93 -8.29 -15.76
N ILE A 21 2.68 -9.59 -15.50
CA ILE A 21 3.10 -10.68 -16.39
C ILE A 21 2.38 -10.58 -17.74
N VAL A 22 1.06 -10.39 -17.73
CA VAL A 22 0.25 -10.24 -18.95
C VAL A 22 0.69 -9.00 -19.75
N LEU A 23 0.89 -7.87 -19.08
CA LEU A 23 1.38 -6.65 -19.72
C LEU A 23 2.78 -6.84 -20.33
N GLY A 24 3.67 -7.53 -19.64
CA GLY A 24 4.99 -7.91 -20.13
C GLY A 24 4.95 -8.79 -21.38
N LEU A 25 4.06 -9.78 -21.40
CA LEU A 25 3.85 -10.65 -22.56
C LEU A 25 3.32 -9.88 -23.78
N ILE A 26 2.34 -8.98 -23.56
CA ILE A 26 1.80 -8.12 -24.62
C ILE A 26 2.90 -7.22 -25.18
N LEU A 27 3.71 -6.59 -24.34
CA LEU A 27 4.85 -5.77 -24.75
C LEU A 27 5.88 -6.56 -25.59
N MET A 28 6.20 -7.77 -25.18
CA MET A 28 7.11 -8.67 -25.93
C MET A 28 6.57 -9.00 -27.31
N VAL A 29 5.25 -9.29 -27.43
CA VAL A 29 4.61 -9.54 -28.74
C VAL A 29 4.64 -8.30 -29.61
N LEU A 30 4.35 -7.12 -29.06
CA LEU A 30 4.40 -5.86 -29.82
C LEU A 30 5.83 -5.53 -30.29
N VAL A 31 6.83 -5.68 -29.43
CA VAL A 31 8.23 -5.45 -29.78
C VAL A 31 8.69 -6.40 -30.88
N THR A 32 8.37 -7.69 -30.78
CA THR A 32 8.72 -8.66 -31.83
C THR A 32 8.02 -8.37 -33.16
N ALA A 33 6.75 -7.92 -33.12
CA ALA A 33 6.02 -7.50 -34.31
C ALA A 33 6.66 -6.28 -34.97
N VAL A 34 7.03 -5.26 -34.20
CA VAL A 34 7.71 -4.05 -34.70
C VAL A 34 9.06 -4.39 -35.29
N ILE A 35 9.86 -5.26 -34.67
CA ILE A 35 11.15 -5.69 -35.20
C ILE A 35 10.98 -6.41 -36.57
N LYS A 36 10.02 -7.36 -36.64
CA LYS A 36 9.73 -8.08 -37.89
C LYS A 36 9.24 -7.13 -38.98
N TRP A 37 8.37 -6.18 -38.64
CA TRP A 37 7.90 -5.17 -39.57
C TRP A 37 9.01 -4.28 -40.09
N SER A 38 9.91 -3.83 -39.21
CA SER A 38 11.09 -3.03 -39.55
C SER A 38 12.05 -3.80 -40.48
N GLN A 39 12.33 -5.08 -40.20
CA GLN A 39 13.15 -5.95 -41.04
C GLN A 39 12.52 -6.18 -42.41
N MET A 40 11.21 -6.39 -42.50
CA MET A 40 10.50 -6.53 -43.79
C MET A 40 10.56 -5.23 -44.57
N ASN A 41 10.35 -4.08 -43.95
CA ASN A 41 10.37 -2.78 -44.58
C ASN A 41 11.78 -2.41 -45.14
N SER A 42 12.85 -2.80 -44.41
CA SER A 42 14.21 -2.61 -44.92
C SER A 42 14.50 -3.49 -46.14
N ARG A 43 14.05 -4.76 -46.14
CA ARG A 43 14.21 -5.65 -47.33
C ARG A 43 13.45 -5.14 -48.54
N VAL A 44 12.26 -4.56 -48.35
CA VAL A 44 11.51 -3.96 -49.48
C VAL A 44 12.23 -2.75 -50.06
N LYS A 45 12.94 -1.96 -49.26
CA LYS A 45 13.71 -0.82 -49.72
C LYS A 45 14.97 -1.20 -50.52
N GLU A 46 15.48 -2.43 -50.35
CA GLU A 46 16.64 -2.95 -51.08
C GLU A 46 16.27 -3.55 -52.46
N LEU A 47 14.98 -3.67 -52.76
CA LEU A 47 14.50 -4.18 -54.04
C LEU A 47 14.67 -3.12 -55.17
N PRO A 48 14.88 -3.56 -56.42
CA PRO A 48 14.94 -2.65 -57.57
C PRO A 48 13.65 -1.81 -57.69
N PRO A 49 13.70 -0.55 -58.17
CA PRO A 49 12.55 0.36 -58.21
C PRO A 49 11.32 -0.23 -58.94
N GLN A 50 11.54 -1.03 -59.99
CA GLN A 50 10.48 -1.72 -60.72
C GLN A 50 9.73 -2.75 -59.85
N ALA A 51 10.46 -3.51 -59.06
CA ALA A 51 9.87 -4.48 -58.13
C ALA A 51 9.09 -3.79 -56.97
N GLN A 52 9.59 -2.66 -56.47
CA GLN A 52 8.87 -1.86 -55.47
C GLN A 52 7.54 -1.32 -56.03
N THR A 53 7.52 -0.86 -57.28
CA THR A 53 6.31 -0.38 -57.93
C THR A 53 5.29 -1.51 -58.14
N GLN A 54 5.75 -2.68 -58.59
CA GLN A 54 4.89 -3.86 -58.76
C GLN A 54 4.29 -4.35 -57.42
N ILE A 55 5.09 -4.36 -56.36
CA ILE A 55 4.62 -4.74 -55.03
C ILE A 55 3.59 -3.72 -54.53
N SER A 56 3.84 -2.42 -54.71
CA SER A 56 2.87 -1.40 -54.27
C SER A 56 1.54 -1.48 -55.02
N GLN A 57 1.59 -1.71 -56.34
CA GLN A 57 0.38 -1.92 -57.16
C GLN A 57 -0.34 -3.21 -56.77
N ALA A 58 0.38 -4.31 -56.53
CA ALA A 58 -0.24 -5.57 -56.07
C ALA A 58 -0.90 -5.40 -54.69
N LEU A 59 -0.28 -4.69 -53.74
CA LEU A 59 -0.84 -4.38 -52.42
C LEU A 59 -2.08 -3.50 -52.53
N THR A 60 -2.10 -2.52 -53.43
CA THR A 60 -3.26 -1.67 -53.68
C THR A 60 -4.42 -2.50 -54.23
N ASN A 61 -4.16 -3.34 -55.24
CA ASN A 61 -5.16 -4.22 -55.83
C ASN A 61 -5.73 -5.24 -54.80
N VAL A 62 -4.88 -5.76 -53.92
CA VAL A 62 -5.32 -6.65 -52.83
C VAL A 62 -6.16 -5.90 -51.79
N SER A 63 -5.81 -4.64 -51.48
CA SER A 63 -6.57 -3.83 -50.51
C SER A 63 -7.95 -3.38 -51.04
N GLU A 64 -8.10 -3.30 -52.37
CA GLU A 64 -9.36 -2.92 -53.05
C GLU A 64 -10.27 -4.12 -53.37
N ASN A 65 -9.79 -5.35 -53.20
CA ASN A 65 -10.59 -6.55 -53.46
C ASN A 65 -11.72 -6.65 -52.44
N SER A 66 -12.96 -6.59 -52.89
CA SER A 66 -14.17 -6.69 -52.09
C SER A 66 -14.21 -7.99 -51.30
N ASP A 67 -13.84 -9.10 -51.90
CA ASP A 67 -13.90 -10.42 -51.29
C ASP A 67 -12.94 -10.56 -50.10
N LEU A 68 -11.79 -9.88 -50.16
CA LEU A 68 -10.82 -9.83 -49.07
C LEU A 68 -11.30 -8.94 -47.93
N LYS A 69 -12.00 -7.84 -48.23
CA LYS A 69 -12.63 -6.99 -47.21
C LYS A 69 -13.74 -7.73 -46.49
N ASP A 70 -14.61 -8.42 -47.21
CA ASP A 70 -15.71 -9.22 -46.68
C ASP A 70 -15.17 -10.35 -45.80
N PHE A 71 -14.15 -11.08 -46.27
CA PHE A 71 -13.49 -12.12 -45.48
C PHE A 71 -12.85 -11.58 -44.20
N LYS A 72 -12.17 -10.44 -44.29
CA LYS A 72 -11.57 -9.79 -43.12
C LYS A 72 -12.65 -9.41 -42.09
N GLN A 73 -13.78 -8.86 -42.55
CA GLN A 73 -14.90 -8.51 -41.70
C GLN A 73 -15.50 -9.74 -41.03
N GLN A 74 -15.72 -10.80 -41.80
CA GLN A 74 -16.26 -12.06 -41.29
C GLN A 74 -15.37 -12.71 -40.25
N VAL A 75 -14.03 -12.70 -40.47
CA VAL A 75 -13.07 -13.18 -39.47
C VAL A 75 -13.08 -12.30 -38.22
N GLN A 76 -13.14 -10.97 -38.37
CA GLN A 76 -13.20 -10.04 -37.25
C GLN A 76 -14.48 -10.28 -36.41
N ASP A 77 -15.61 -10.44 -37.05
CA ASP A 77 -16.87 -10.70 -36.37
C ASP A 77 -16.86 -12.05 -35.62
N GLN A 78 -16.30 -13.10 -36.23
CA GLN A 78 -16.15 -14.41 -35.58
C GLN A 78 -15.17 -14.32 -34.37
N VAL A 79 -14.05 -13.62 -34.48
CA VAL A 79 -13.10 -13.45 -33.38
C VAL A 79 -13.74 -12.66 -32.22
N THR A 80 -14.50 -11.62 -32.55
CA THR A 80 -15.21 -10.82 -31.54
C THR A 80 -16.25 -11.67 -30.82
N GLN A 81 -17.06 -12.41 -31.54
CA GLN A 81 -18.09 -13.29 -30.97
C GLN A 81 -17.47 -14.39 -30.09
N MET A 82 -16.36 -15.01 -30.54
CA MET A 82 -15.64 -16.01 -29.76
C MET A 82 -15.04 -15.39 -28.47
N SER A 83 -14.46 -14.21 -28.55
CA SER A 83 -13.87 -13.54 -27.39
C SER A 83 -14.91 -13.14 -26.34
N GLU A 84 -16.06 -12.67 -26.77
CA GLU A 84 -17.18 -12.34 -25.87
C GLU A 84 -17.75 -13.60 -25.18
N GLY A 85 -17.93 -14.69 -25.94
CA GLY A 85 -18.38 -15.95 -25.37
C GLY A 85 -17.44 -16.54 -24.34
N VAL A 86 -16.14 -16.58 -24.63
CA VAL A 86 -15.11 -17.08 -23.70
C VAL A 86 -15.00 -16.18 -22.46
N LEU A 87 -15.06 -14.85 -22.66
CA LEU A 87 -15.02 -13.90 -21.55
C LEU A 87 -16.24 -14.06 -20.64
N THR A 88 -17.42 -14.20 -21.22
CA THR A 88 -18.67 -14.38 -20.46
C THR A 88 -18.64 -15.68 -19.64
N GLU A 89 -18.19 -16.79 -20.26
CA GLU A 89 -18.05 -18.06 -19.55
C GLU A 89 -17.02 -17.97 -18.41
N PHE A 90 -15.91 -17.30 -18.65
CA PHE A 90 -14.87 -17.09 -17.64
C PHE A 90 -15.38 -16.24 -16.46
N LEU A 91 -16.08 -15.14 -16.74
CA LEU A 91 -16.67 -14.29 -15.70
C LEU A 91 -17.70 -15.06 -14.86
N GLN A 92 -18.54 -15.87 -15.50
CA GLN A 92 -19.51 -16.71 -14.79
C GLN A 92 -18.84 -17.75 -13.88
N LYS A 93 -17.72 -18.34 -14.31
CA LYS A 93 -16.93 -19.26 -13.47
C LYS A 93 -16.32 -18.55 -12.27
N ILE A 94 -15.80 -17.32 -12.46
CA ILE A 94 -15.28 -16.51 -11.35
C ILE A 94 -16.39 -16.17 -10.36
N GLU A 95 -17.55 -15.74 -10.83
CA GLU A 95 -18.68 -15.41 -9.97
C GLU A 95 -19.15 -16.61 -9.16
N ASN A 96 -19.28 -17.78 -9.78
CA ASN A 96 -19.63 -19.02 -9.09
C ASN A 96 -18.56 -19.42 -8.05
N PHE A 97 -17.29 -19.25 -8.38
CA PHE A 97 -16.19 -19.50 -7.44
C PHE A 97 -16.23 -18.53 -6.24
N MET A 98 -16.44 -17.23 -6.49
CA MET A 98 -16.58 -16.22 -5.44
C MET A 98 -17.77 -16.49 -4.52
N ASN A 99 -18.91 -16.88 -5.09
CA ASN A 99 -20.10 -17.28 -4.32
C ASN A 99 -19.83 -18.53 -3.46
N THR A 100 -19.12 -19.51 -4.01
CA THR A 100 -18.73 -20.71 -3.26
C THR A 100 -17.76 -20.38 -2.12
N LEU A 101 -16.77 -19.52 -2.36
CA LEU A 101 -15.86 -19.03 -1.32
C LEU A 101 -16.61 -18.26 -0.24
N SER A 102 -17.52 -17.38 -0.63
CA SER A 102 -18.34 -16.60 0.32
C SER A 102 -19.17 -17.50 1.22
N MET A 103 -19.78 -18.56 0.65
CA MET A 103 -20.50 -19.56 1.45
C MET A 103 -19.58 -20.35 2.37
N LYS A 104 -18.40 -20.77 1.88
CA LYS A 104 -17.42 -21.46 2.74
C LYS A 104 -16.92 -20.61 3.87
N ILE A 105 -16.66 -19.32 3.63
CA ILE A 105 -16.24 -18.35 4.67
C ILE A 105 -17.34 -18.20 5.72
N LYS A 106 -18.63 -18.13 5.31
CA LYS A 106 -19.76 -18.05 6.24
C LYS A 106 -19.99 -19.34 7.05
N MET A 107 -19.53 -20.49 6.54
CA MET A 107 -19.64 -21.79 7.23
C MET A 107 -18.43 -22.09 8.11
N LEU A 108 -17.33 -21.35 7.99
CA LEU A 108 -16.27 -21.42 8.98
C LEU A 108 -16.88 -20.93 10.31
N PRO A 109 -16.75 -21.70 11.42
CA PRO A 109 -17.09 -21.16 12.71
C PRO A 109 -16.29 -19.86 12.83
N GLU A 110 -17.01 -18.74 13.02
CA GLU A 110 -16.30 -17.50 13.31
C GLU A 110 -15.30 -17.86 14.42
N PRO A 111 -13.97 -17.74 14.18
CA PRO A 111 -13.08 -17.75 15.29
C PRO A 111 -13.69 -16.70 16.21
N ALA A 112 -13.88 -17.01 17.47
CA ALA A 112 -14.30 -16.05 18.49
C ALA A 112 -13.18 -14.98 18.61
N CYS A 113 -12.93 -14.31 17.52
CA CYS A 113 -12.09 -13.15 17.42
C CYS A 113 -12.95 -12.03 17.99
N GLN A 114 -12.94 -11.93 19.30
CA GLN A 114 -13.40 -10.72 19.94
C GLN A 114 -12.57 -9.61 19.29
N LYS A 115 -13.23 -8.74 18.50
CA LYS A 115 -12.56 -7.56 17.95
C LYS A 115 -11.84 -6.90 19.14
N PRO A 116 -10.53 -6.68 19.06
CA PRO A 116 -9.81 -6.02 20.13
C PRO A 116 -10.58 -4.73 20.46
N GLN A 117 -11.12 -4.67 21.69
CA GLN A 117 -11.95 -3.53 22.10
C GLN A 117 -11.01 -2.44 22.59
N CYS A 118 -10.98 -1.33 21.87
CA CYS A 118 -10.37 -0.12 22.41
C CYS A 118 -11.20 0.44 23.56
N PRO A 119 -10.57 1.14 24.52
CA PRO A 119 -11.30 1.90 25.54
C PRO A 119 -12.25 2.91 24.90
N GLN A 120 -13.24 3.35 25.66
CA GLN A 120 -14.19 4.37 25.21
C GLN A 120 -13.43 5.61 24.67
N HIS A 121 -13.87 6.16 23.54
CA HIS A 121 -13.28 7.29 22.83
C HIS A 121 -11.91 7.01 22.14
N TRP A 122 -11.43 5.76 22.17
CA TRP A 122 -10.27 5.35 21.40
C TRP A 122 -10.70 4.72 20.07
N ILE A 123 -9.96 4.99 19.01
CA ILE A 123 -10.22 4.45 17.66
C ILE A 123 -9.30 3.26 17.43
N TYR A 124 -9.87 2.13 17.02
CA TYR A 124 -9.09 0.94 16.66
C TYR A 124 -8.56 1.05 15.23
N PHE A 125 -7.27 0.87 15.07
CA PHE A 125 -6.63 0.76 13.76
C PHE A 125 -5.38 -0.14 13.87
N ASN A 126 -5.27 -1.12 12.99
CA ASN A 126 -4.09 -1.98 12.78
C ASN A 126 -3.41 -2.47 14.08
N GLU A 127 -4.19 -3.16 14.95
CA GLU A 127 -3.74 -3.74 16.23
C GLU A 127 -3.36 -2.71 17.31
N SER A 128 -3.68 -1.45 17.12
CA SER A 128 -3.51 -0.38 18.09
C SER A 128 -4.79 0.41 18.31
N CYS A 129 -4.87 1.07 19.45
CA CYS A 129 -5.92 2.01 19.80
C CYS A 129 -5.33 3.41 19.89
N TYR A 130 -6.01 4.39 19.28
CA TYR A 130 -5.58 5.78 19.18
C TYR A 130 -6.56 6.71 19.85
N LEU A 131 -6.06 7.63 20.67
CA LEU A 131 -6.84 8.70 21.29
C LEU A 131 -6.40 10.04 20.74
N PHE A 132 -7.29 10.72 20.05
CA PHE A 132 -7.10 12.11 19.62
C PHE A 132 -7.60 13.03 20.73
N SER A 133 -6.70 13.82 21.32
CA SER A 133 -7.05 14.69 22.44
C SER A 133 -7.99 15.81 22.02
N THR A 134 -8.83 16.25 22.94
CA THR A 134 -9.72 17.41 22.75
C THR A 134 -9.17 18.70 23.38
N LYS A 135 -8.01 18.61 24.05
CA LYS A 135 -7.33 19.72 24.70
C LYS A 135 -5.91 19.83 24.21
N ARG A 136 -5.39 21.04 24.10
CA ARG A 136 -4.01 21.32 23.75
C ARG A 136 -3.12 21.28 24.99
N ASN A 137 -1.93 20.73 24.87
CA ASN A 137 -0.92 20.64 25.91
C ASN A 137 0.49 20.84 25.34
N THR A 138 1.48 21.03 26.21
CA THR A 138 2.88 20.93 25.84
C THR A 138 3.24 19.49 25.52
N TRP A 139 4.31 19.24 24.77
CA TRP A 139 4.72 17.89 24.41
C TRP A 139 4.94 16.99 25.65
N THR A 140 5.70 17.48 26.63
CA THR A 140 5.96 16.75 27.88
C THR A 140 4.67 16.44 28.67
N SER A 141 3.74 17.39 28.74
CA SER A 141 2.46 17.16 29.42
C SER A 141 1.58 16.17 28.65
N SER A 142 1.65 16.18 27.32
CA SER A 142 0.96 15.23 26.46
C SER A 142 1.50 13.81 26.62
N LYS A 143 2.82 13.65 26.63
CA LYS A 143 3.52 12.39 26.93
C LYS A 143 3.09 11.83 28.28
N MET A 144 3.09 12.67 29.32
CA MET A 144 2.66 12.27 30.65
C MET A 144 1.18 11.82 30.65
N TYR A 145 0.31 12.55 29.96
CA TYR A 145 -1.09 12.17 29.84
C TYR A 145 -1.25 10.78 29.18
N CYS A 146 -0.57 10.54 28.06
CA CYS A 146 -0.61 9.24 27.39
C CYS A 146 -0.09 8.12 28.31
N SER A 147 1.02 8.37 29.02
CA SER A 147 1.58 7.41 29.99
C SER A 147 0.59 7.05 31.11
N LEU A 148 -0.18 8.00 31.63
CA LEU A 148 -1.22 7.74 32.63
C LEU A 148 -2.37 6.87 32.06
N GLN A 149 -2.57 6.85 30.74
CA GLN A 149 -3.51 5.98 30.05
C GLN A 149 -2.90 4.63 29.63
N GLN A 150 -1.69 4.29 30.14
CA GLN A 150 -0.93 3.10 29.72
C GLN A 150 -0.71 3.07 28.20
N SER A 151 -0.32 4.20 27.65
CA SER A 151 -0.06 4.46 26.23
C SER A 151 1.14 5.39 26.09
N TYR A 152 1.53 5.68 24.87
CA TYR A 152 2.59 6.66 24.54
C TYR A 152 2.06 7.65 23.51
N LEU A 153 2.76 8.75 23.28
CA LEU A 153 2.50 9.60 22.12
C LEU A 153 2.74 8.78 20.85
N VAL A 154 1.85 8.91 19.88
CA VAL A 154 1.82 8.07 18.66
C VAL A 154 3.18 8.00 17.98
N SER A 155 3.61 6.78 17.63
CA SER A 155 4.82 6.51 16.85
C SER A 155 4.41 6.06 15.44
N ILE A 156 4.62 6.90 14.44
CA ILE A 156 4.15 6.67 13.08
C ILE A 156 5.21 5.92 12.28
N ASN A 157 4.98 4.62 12.06
CA ASN A 157 5.97 3.72 11.50
C ASN A 157 5.72 3.33 10.04
N THR A 158 4.52 3.59 9.51
CA THR A 158 4.11 3.19 8.16
C THR A 158 3.31 4.28 7.46
N ALA A 159 3.35 4.29 6.12
CA ALA A 159 2.51 5.19 5.33
C ALA A 159 1.00 4.97 5.56
N HIS A 160 0.61 3.74 5.89
CA HIS A 160 -0.79 3.42 6.17
C HIS A 160 -1.24 4.04 7.50
N GLU A 161 -0.40 4.00 8.51
CA GLU A 161 -0.64 4.66 9.79
C GLU A 161 -0.63 6.18 9.67
N GLN A 162 0.34 6.75 8.94
CA GLN A 162 0.37 8.18 8.64
C GLN A 162 -0.92 8.66 7.96
N HIS A 163 -1.40 7.90 6.97
CA HIS A 163 -2.68 8.22 6.32
C HIS A 163 -3.85 8.19 7.31
N PHE A 164 -3.92 7.17 8.15
CA PHE A 164 -4.97 7.04 9.17
C PHE A 164 -4.95 8.24 10.12
N VAL A 165 -3.81 8.57 10.74
CA VAL A 165 -3.73 9.68 11.69
C VAL A 165 -4.01 11.03 11.02
N THR A 166 -3.63 11.19 9.76
CA THR A 166 -3.93 12.41 8.98
C THR A 166 -5.43 12.58 8.76
N VAL A 167 -6.14 11.52 8.38
CA VAL A 167 -7.60 11.56 8.18
C VAL A 167 -8.32 11.86 9.49
N GLU A 168 -7.96 11.18 10.56
CA GLU A 168 -8.62 11.33 11.87
C GLU A 168 -8.26 12.65 12.59
N SER A 169 -7.18 13.33 12.17
CA SER A 169 -6.78 14.62 12.75
C SER A 169 -7.74 15.77 12.44
N ASP A 170 -8.61 15.62 11.44
CA ASP A 170 -9.59 16.64 11.03
C ASP A 170 -8.92 18.02 10.80
N SER A 171 -7.78 18.02 10.09
CA SER A 171 -6.99 19.23 9.78
C SER A 171 -6.59 20.04 11.01
N LYS A 172 -6.32 19.40 12.12
CA LYS A 172 -5.76 20.00 13.33
C LYS A 172 -4.31 19.57 13.53
N GLU A 173 -3.60 20.35 14.32
CA GLU A 173 -2.19 20.09 14.64
C GLU A 173 -2.08 19.24 15.91
N TYR A 174 -1.25 18.19 15.85
CA TYR A 174 -1.12 17.21 16.93
C TYR A 174 0.35 16.90 17.23
N TRP A 175 0.73 16.94 18.51
CA TRP A 175 1.97 16.34 18.97
C TRP A 175 2.00 14.85 18.64
N ILE A 176 3.13 14.39 18.12
CA ILE A 176 3.47 12.98 17.93
C ILE A 176 4.63 12.60 18.84
N GLY A 177 4.91 11.30 18.97
CA GLY A 177 5.91 10.78 19.90
C GLY A 177 7.36 10.86 19.42
N LEU A 178 7.71 11.80 18.56
CA LEU A 178 9.03 11.97 17.98
C LEU A 178 9.72 13.19 18.59
N ALA A 179 10.97 13.01 19.06
CA ALA A 179 11.75 14.10 19.64
C ALA A 179 13.24 13.80 19.57
N ASP A 180 14.08 14.85 19.58
CA ASP A 180 15.55 14.76 19.63
C ASP A 180 16.18 15.50 20.82
N HIS A 181 15.36 15.92 21.78
CA HIS A 181 15.77 16.68 22.97
C HIS A 181 16.88 16.05 23.83
N LYS A 182 17.23 14.79 23.59
CA LYS A 182 18.35 14.13 24.29
C LYS A 182 19.70 14.40 23.62
N ILE A 183 19.71 14.37 22.31
CA ILE A 183 20.86 14.61 21.46
C ILE A 183 20.35 15.23 20.18
N GLU A 184 20.75 16.45 19.90
CA GLU A 184 20.37 17.23 18.72
C GLU A 184 20.57 16.45 17.42
N ASN A 185 19.59 16.52 16.53
CA ASN A 185 19.51 15.76 15.26
C ASN A 185 19.46 14.23 15.42
N ASN A 186 19.24 13.71 16.64
CA ASN A 186 19.05 12.29 16.88
C ASN A 186 17.59 12.00 17.27
N TRP A 187 16.73 12.05 16.29
CA TRP A 187 15.29 11.84 16.44
C TRP A 187 14.95 10.44 16.96
N GLN A 188 14.14 10.35 17.98
CA GLN A 188 13.75 9.09 18.63
C GLN A 188 12.24 9.05 18.89
N TRP A 189 11.64 7.89 18.61
CA TRP A 189 10.28 7.61 18.99
C TRP A 189 10.18 7.25 20.48
N GLU A 190 9.09 7.69 21.14
CA GLU A 190 8.86 7.43 22.56
C GLU A 190 8.61 5.96 22.90
N ASP A 191 8.12 5.17 21.96
CA ASP A 191 7.92 3.73 22.13
C ASP A 191 9.19 2.90 21.89
N GLY A 192 10.29 3.55 21.50
CA GLY A 192 11.59 2.93 21.22
C GLY A 192 11.66 2.27 19.84
N THR A 193 10.69 2.45 18.97
CA THR A 193 10.80 1.99 17.58
C THR A 193 11.89 2.75 16.83
N ASP A 194 12.50 2.08 15.86
CA ASP A 194 13.63 2.65 15.12
C ASP A 194 13.16 3.75 14.16
N TYR A 195 13.64 4.97 14.37
CA TYR A 195 13.36 6.11 13.50
C TYR A 195 14.06 5.97 12.14
N GLU A 196 15.31 5.47 12.10
CA GLU A 196 16.14 5.54 10.90
C GLU A 196 15.63 4.68 9.75
N THR A 197 15.13 3.49 10.04
CA THR A 197 14.67 2.53 9.03
C THR A 197 13.25 2.79 8.55
N ASN A 198 12.47 3.60 9.26
CA ASN A 198 11.07 3.89 8.92
C ASN A 198 10.95 5.09 7.96
N GLN A 199 9.84 5.13 7.21
CA GLN A 199 9.51 6.26 6.35
C GLN A 199 9.27 7.52 7.18
N LYS A 200 9.82 8.65 6.73
CA LYS A 200 9.65 9.98 7.33
C LYS A 200 8.63 10.78 6.54
N PHE A 201 7.87 11.62 7.22
CA PHE A 201 6.82 12.44 6.62
C PHE A 201 6.98 13.92 6.98
N TRP A 202 8.24 14.40 7.07
CA TRP A 202 8.54 15.79 7.31
C TRP A 202 7.99 16.70 6.20
N SER A 203 7.56 17.90 6.57
CA SER A 203 7.27 18.97 5.61
C SER A 203 8.53 19.36 4.84
N GLU A 204 8.38 20.01 3.72
CA GLU A 204 9.51 20.52 2.93
C GLU A 204 10.33 21.52 3.79
N GLY A 205 11.61 21.26 3.92
CA GLY A 205 12.54 22.06 4.71
C GLY A 205 12.62 21.70 6.20
N GLU A 206 11.84 20.71 6.67
CA GLU A 206 11.85 20.22 8.05
C GLU A 206 12.64 18.90 8.20
N PRO A 207 13.18 18.61 9.37
CA PRO A 207 13.25 19.47 10.57
C PRO A 207 14.27 20.62 10.37
N ASN A 208 13.96 21.81 10.88
CA ASN A 208 14.77 23.01 10.64
C ASN A 208 15.38 23.62 11.91
N ASP A 209 14.98 23.13 13.10
CA ASP A 209 15.42 23.60 14.42
C ASP A 209 15.46 25.15 14.52
N ALA A 210 14.34 25.80 14.18
CA ALA A 210 14.26 27.25 14.15
C ALA A 210 14.62 27.88 15.52
N GLY A 211 15.69 28.64 15.54
CA GLY A 211 16.21 29.26 16.76
C GLY A 211 16.92 28.27 17.68
N ASN A 212 17.31 27.10 17.26
CA ASN A 212 17.97 26.04 18.02
C ASN A 212 17.20 25.67 19.31
N GLN A 213 15.89 25.46 19.20
CA GLN A 213 14.97 25.17 20.31
C GLN A 213 13.80 24.27 19.93
N GLU A 214 13.78 23.66 18.74
CA GLU A 214 12.65 22.88 18.24
C GLU A 214 12.90 21.38 18.31
N ASP A 215 12.91 20.83 19.53
CA ASP A 215 13.27 19.43 19.81
C ASP A 215 12.08 18.45 19.75
N CYS A 216 10.85 18.89 19.45
CA CYS A 216 9.65 18.05 19.50
C CYS A 216 8.86 18.12 18.20
N ALA A 217 8.45 16.96 17.68
CA ALA A 217 7.72 16.90 16.43
C ALA A 217 6.19 16.93 16.63
N HIS A 218 5.52 17.70 15.78
CA HIS A 218 4.08 17.70 15.65
C HIS A 218 3.66 17.42 14.20
N MET A 219 2.46 16.91 14.00
CA MET A 219 1.84 16.79 12.71
C MET A 219 1.02 18.06 12.44
N ASN A 220 1.27 18.73 11.31
CA ASN A 220 0.59 19.94 10.90
C ASN A 220 -0.80 19.65 10.28
N VAL A 221 -1.53 20.69 9.89
CA VAL A 221 -2.88 20.58 9.32
C VAL A 221 -2.97 19.79 8.00
N TYR A 222 -1.85 19.57 7.33
CA TYR A 222 -1.74 18.77 6.10
C TYR A 222 -1.32 17.33 6.37
N GLY A 223 -1.11 16.97 7.63
CA GLY A 223 -0.64 15.64 8.02
C GLY A 223 0.87 15.44 7.90
N LEU A 224 1.65 16.48 7.61
CA LEU A 224 3.11 16.39 7.53
C LEU A 224 3.76 16.79 8.87
N TRP A 225 4.96 16.26 9.14
CA TRP A 225 5.66 16.52 10.38
C TRP A 225 6.44 17.86 10.33
N ASN A 226 6.53 18.51 11.46
CA ASN A 226 7.29 19.72 11.68
C ASN A 226 7.85 19.67 13.10
N ASP A 227 9.10 20.09 13.31
CA ASP A 227 9.66 20.28 14.63
C ASP A 227 9.13 21.58 15.24
N ASN A 228 9.11 21.65 16.55
CA ASN A 228 8.63 22.82 17.26
C ASN A 228 9.14 22.85 18.71
N VAL A 229 9.10 24.04 19.31
CA VAL A 229 9.44 24.21 20.72
C VAL A 229 8.51 23.35 21.58
N CYS A 230 9.08 22.42 22.38
CA CYS A 230 8.32 21.45 23.19
C CYS A 230 7.31 22.08 24.17
N SER A 231 7.48 23.39 24.50
CA SER A 231 6.55 24.17 25.35
C SER A 231 5.35 24.72 24.61
N SER A 232 5.31 24.64 23.27
CA SER A 232 4.15 25.00 22.46
C SER A 232 2.97 24.09 22.79
N LYS A 233 1.75 24.56 22.50
CA LYS A 233 0.52 23.82 22.86
C LYS A 233 -0.22 23.37 21.62
N PHE A 234 -0.16 22.08 21.33
CA PHE A 234 -0.95 21.40 20.30
C PHE A 234 -1.90 20.38 20.92
N PHE A 235 -2.84 19.89 20.15
CA PHE A 235 -3.51 18.62 20.45
C PHE A 235 -2.45 17.51 20.44
N PHE A 236 -2.80 16.31 20.86
CA PHE A 236 -1.86 15.19 20.88
C PHE A 236 -2.59 13.89 20.62
N ILE A 237 -1.86 12.91 20.09
CA ILE A 237 -2.38 11.58 19.81
C ILE A 237 -1.68 10.60 20.71
N CYS A 238 -2.46 9.83 21.50
CA CYS A 238 -1.93 8.69 22.23
C CYS A 238 -2.20 7.41 21.47
N GLU A 239 -1.24 6.48 21.54
CA GLU A 239 -1.33 5.15 20.97
C GLU A 239 -1.05 4.09 22.03
N LYS A 240 -1.78 2.98 21.98
CA LYS A 240 -1.43 1.75 22.68
C LYS A 240 -1.77 0.52 21.86
N ARG A 241 -0.88 -0.44 21.87
CA ARG A 241 -1.12 -1.73 21.20
C ARG A 241 -2.20 -2.51 21.92
N THR A 242 -3.10 -3.13 21.16
CA THR A 242 -4.01 -4.12 21.71
C THR A 242 -3.23 -5.40 21.99
N LYS A 243 -3.37 -5.96 23.18
CA LYS A 243 -2.79 -7.29 23.42
C LYS A 243 -3.49 -8.29 22.51
N PRO A 244 -2.78 -9.20 21.82
CA PRO A 244 -3.43 -10.36 21.22
C PRO A 244 -4.08 -11.17 22.34
N ASP A 245 -5.39 -11.47 22.20
CA ASP A 245 -6.19 -12.18 23.19
C ASP A 245 -5.74 -13.63 23.33
N ASN A 246 -4.56 -14.00 23.69
CA ASN A 246 -4.15 -15.37 24.02
C ASN A 246 -2.63 -15.58 24.17
N LEU A 247 -1.83 -14.58 24.56
CA LEU A 247 -0.53 -14.92 25.14
C LEU A 247 -0.67 -14.97 26.64
N PRO A 248 -0.46 -16.16 27.30
CA PRO A 248 -0.35 -16.21 28.75
C PRO A 248 0.79 -15.29 29.18
N ASP A 249 0.51 -14.44 30.16
CA ASP A 249 1.53 -13.61 30.80
C ASP A 249 2.71 -14.52 31.17
N GLY A 250 3.85 -14.34 30.48
CA GLY A 250 5.06 -15.06 30.78
C GLY A 250 5.48 -14.71 32.21
N HIS A 251 5.12 -15.56 33.16
CA HIS A 251 5.71 -15.53 34.49
C HIS A 251 7.23 -15.67 34.33
N HIS A 252 7.94 -14.57 34.45
CA HIS A 252 9.34 -14.58 34.84
C HIS A 252 9.40 -15.16 36.28
N ASN A 253 9.46 -16.46 36.36
CA ASN A 253 9.95 -17.08 37.57
C ASN A 253 11.46 -16.83 37.63
N ASN A 254 11.84 -15.76 38.33
CA ASN A 254 13.14 -15.67 38.94
C ASN A 254 13.22 -16.76 40.00
N THR A 255 13.73 -17.92 39.66
CA THR A 255 14.29 -18.84 40.64
C THR A 255 15.73 -18.42 40.85
N ASP A 256 15.93 -17.50 41.78
CA ASP A 256 17.18 -17.46 42.55
C ASP A 256 17.37 -18.84 43.17
N ASN A 257 18.38 -19.56 42.75
CA ASN A 257 18.98 -20.66 43.50
C ASN A 257 20.38 -20.27 43.87
N THR A 258 20.50 -19.67 45.06
CA THR A 258 21.69 -19.77 45.91
C THR A 258 21.95 -21.24 46.22
N LEU A 259 23.08 -21.74 45.86
CA LEU A 259 24.03 -22.53 46.68
C LEU A 259 25.34 -22.69 45.95
#